data_3d5e5763608c70ce3b4615a79b5f88fe
#
_entry.id   3d5e5763608c70ce3b4615a79b5f88fe
#
_cell.length_a   1.000
_cell.length_b   1.000
_cell.length_c   1.000
_cell.angle_alpha   90.00
_cell.angle_beta   90.00
_cell.angle_gamma   90.00
#
_symmetry.space_group_name_H-M   'P 1'
#
loop_
_entity.id
_entity.type
_entity.pdbx_description
1 polymer ?
#
loop_
_entity_poly.entity_id
_entity_poly.type
_entity_poly.pdbx_seq_one_letter_code
_entity_poly.pdbx_strand_id
1 'polypeptide(L)'
;MFVTSARDIQHIMKLTARQIERLVKQGEVVHTECKDASGGLPDALWESYSSFANTDGGVILLGVKEVDSKFSIAGVPKAATLIKRFWDGVNNREKVSVNILFDRHVYSVKCRGRDVVVIEVPRADRRERPVYVGRDVFNGAYRRNGEGDYKCSREAVLAMLRDASDVTADATVLESLTVADLNADSIRHYREEFSRFRPRLAWNKLSDEEFLKKVGAVGRGDDGNLHPNIAGLVCFGDFVTIMHELPNYFLDYRERSSDSARWGDRVCSSDPTWSGNIVDFFYRIYDKVTSGVKTPFALDENDRRIDETDVHEAVREVVVNALIHADYHGRQGIVVEKRFNEIQVSNPGTMRISKEVAIEGGRSDPRNAQVFNIFSLIGIGERSGTGLSNLYALWEQHGFATPIIREEFDPEKTIVNIATDSQSDLDTTRTEPDQDPTKTRPSPDQSAQGTPRVAQGDPRIDNKLDNKLDNKLDNKSDLMSSLDNIQTIKDCSGLNSSVRRVFGAIVEDTSMTQQGLSAKLGLSRATIAMATATLIKLNFIRRAGSKKTGHWEVVK
;
A
#
# COMPACT_ATOMS: atom_id res chain seq x y z
N MET A 1 -21.51 13.37 -8.35
CA MET A 1 -21.35 12.05 -8.98
C MET A 1 -21.38 11.04 -7.83
N PHE A 2 -22.53 10.40 -7.57
CA PHE A 2 -22.73 9.59 -6.37
C PHE A 2 -21.98 8.27 -6.51
N VAL A 3 -20.83 8.17 -5.83
CA VAL A 3 -20.22 6.89 -5.49
C VAL A 3 -21.17 6.23 -4.51
N THR A 4 -21.81 5.14 -4.92
CA THR A 4 -22.64 4.32 -4.03
C THR A 4 -21.70 3.75 -2.96
N SER A 5 -21.79 4.31 -1.76
CA SER A 5 -21.00 3.91 -0.61
C SER A 5 -21.23 2.43 -0.30
N ALA A 6 -20.18 1.74 0.15
CA ALA A 6 -20.28 0.39 0.70
C ALA A 6 -21.33 0.26 1.85
N ARG A 7 -21.76 1.37 2.45
CA ARG A 7 -22.90 1.44 3.38
C ARG A 7 -24.21 0.85 2.85
N ASP A 8 -24.41 0.85 1.52
CA ASP A 8 -25.64 0.30 0.92
C ASP A 8 -25.65 -1.24 0.87
N ILE A 9 -24.51 -1.90 1.13
CA ILE A 9 -24.40 -3.38 1.05
C ILE A 9 -24.60 -4.03 2.43
N GLN A 10 -24.37 -3.34 3.53
CA GLN A 10 -24.49 -3.91 4.89
C GLN A 10 -25.91 -3.93 5.47
N HIS A 11 -26.86 -3.18 4.94
CA HIS A 11 -28.25 -3.26 5.35
C HIS A 11 -29.02 -4.25 4.44
N ILE A 12 -28.99 -5.53 4.80
CA ILE A 12 -29.96 -6.65 4.68
C ILE A 12 -31.20 -6.38 3.75
N MET A 13 -31.06 -5.62 2.70
CA MET A 13 -32.07 -5.53 1.65
C MET A 13 -31.52 -6.21 0.40
N LYS A 14 -32.13 -7.38 0.07
CA LYS A 14 -31.87 -8.08 -1.18
C LYS A 14 -31.84 -7.10 -2.34
N LEU A 15 -30.93 -7.27 -3.28
CA LEU A 15 -30.83 -6.43 -4.46
C LEU A 15 -32.18 -6.43 -5.21
N THR A 16 -32.68 -5.24 -5.53
CA THR A 16 -33.88 -5.06 -6.33
C THR A 16 -33.59 -5.32 -7.81
N ALA A 17 -34.62 -5.61 -8.60
CA ALA A 17 -34.50 -5.79 -10.05
C ALA A 17 -33.80 -4.58 -10.72
N ARG A 18 -34.10 -3.35 -10.28
CA ARG A 18 -33.49 -2.12 -10.82
C ARG A 18 -32.00 -2.04 -10.50
N GLN A 19 -31.56 -2.46 -9.30
CA GLN A 19 -30.16 -2.50 -8.92
C GLN A 19 -29.41 -3.56 -9.75
N ILE A 20 -30.00 -4.77 -9.91
CA ILE A 20 -29.41 -5.81 -10.76
C ILE A 20 -29.29 -5.33 -12.22
N GLU A 21 -30.30 -4.68 -12.78
CA GLU A 21 -30.26 -4.13 -14.14
C GLU A 21 -29.16 -3.06 -14.28
N ARG A 22 -28.90 -2.28 -13.23
CA ARG A 22 -27.79 -1.31 -13.19
C ARG A 22 -26.45 -2.02 -13.19
N LEU A 23 -26.24 -3.04 -12.33
CA LEU A 23 -25.01 -3.84 -12.27
C LEU A 23 -24.74 -4.52 -13.62
N VAL A 24 -25.74 -5.17 -14.22
CA VAL A 24 -25.62 -5.79 -15.55
C VAL A 24 -25.24 -4.77 -16.63
N LYS A 25 -25.77 -3.54 -16.55
CA LYS A 25 -25.41 -2.47 -17.50
C LYS A 25 -23.96 -1.96 -17.30
N GLN A 26 -23.45 -1.99 -16.07
CA GLN A 26 -22.07 -1.65 -15.75
C GLN A 26 -21.10 -2.76 -16.19
N GLY A 27 -21.58 -4.01 -16.25
CA GLY A 27 -20.78 -5.18 -16.58
C GLY A 27 -19.99 -5.71 -15.38
N GLU A 28 -19.00 -6.53 -15.67
CA GLU A 28 -18.07 -7.03 -14.64
C GLU A 28 -17.19 -5.88 -14.15
N VAL A 29 -17.14 -5.74 -12.85
CA VAL A 29 -16.32 -4.76 -12.13
C VAL A 29 -15.73 -5.43 -10.89
N VAL A 30 -14.90 -4.74 -10.14
CA VAL A 30 -14.19 -5.28 -8.96
C VAL A 30 -15.10 -6.10 -8.03
N HIS A 31 -16.35 -5.69 -7.82
CA HIS A 31 -17.29 -6.33 -6.90
C HIS A 31 -18.49 -7.01 -7.59
N THR A 32 -18.46 -7.20 -8.90
CA THR A 32 -19.57 -7.83 -9.63
C THR A 32 -19.03 -8.80 -10.66
N GLU A 33 -19.59 -10.01 -10.63
CA GLU A 33 -19.31 -11.09 -11.57
C GLU A 33 -20.61 -11.57 -12.22
N CYS A 34 -20.60 -11.74 -13.53
CA CYS A 34 -21.73 -12.16 -14.33
C CYS A 34 -21.48 -13.51 -14.96
N LYS A 35 -22.38 -14.48 -14.77
CA LYS A 35 -22.22 -15.83 -15.34
C LYS A 35 -23.48 -16.27 -16.10
N ASP A 36 -23.29 -16.82 -17.29
CA ASP A 36 -24.34 -17.55 -17.98
C ASP A 36 -24.58 -18.89 -17.27
N ALA A 37 -25.75 -19.09 -16.75
CA ALA A 37 -26.15 -20.31 -16.06
C ALA A 37 -27.31 -21.03 -16.79
N SER A 38 -27.48 -20.81 -18.09
CA SER A 38 -28.52 -21.45 -18.92
C SER A 38 -28.34 -22.97 -18.97
N GLY A 39 -27.09 -23.49 -18.94
CA GLY A 39 -26.76 -24.91 -18.89
C GLY A 39 -26.65 -25.50 -17.48
N GLY A 40 -26.80 -24.71 -16.44
CA GLY A 40 -26.59 -25.11 -15.04
C GLY A 40 -25.55 -24.27 -14.31
N LEU A 41 -25.03 -24.78 -13.19
CA LEU A 41 -24.04 -24.07 -12.38
C LEU A 41 -22.66 -24.13 -13.06
N PRO A 42 -22.06 -22.99 -13.45
CA PRO A 42 -20.75 -23.00 -14.11
C PRO A 42 -19.63 -23.31 -13.11
N ASP A 43 -18.63 -24.11 -13.51
CA ASP A 43 -17.53 -24.48 -12.62
C ASP A 43 -16.64 -23.28 -12.23
N ALA A 44 -16.47 -22.30 -13.12
CA ALA A 44 -15.75 -21.05 -12.83
C ALA A 44 -16.39 -20.19 -11.71
N LEU A 45 -17.59 -20.52 -11.28
CA LEU A 45 -18.25 -19.88 -10.13
C LEU A 45 -17.42 -20.00 -8.85
N TRP A 46 -16.74 -21.14 -8.66
CA TRP A 46 -16.02 -21.41 -7.42
C TRP A 46 -14.74 -20.57 -7.30
N GLU A 47 -14.12 -20.24 -8.42
CA GLU A 47 -12.97 -19.32 -8.47
C GLU A 47 -13.41 -17.91 -8.06
N SER A 48 -14.55 -17.43 -8.58
CA SER A 48 -15.13 -16.13 -8.20
C SER A 48 -15.59 -16.11 -6.74
N TYR A 49 -16.13 -17.20 -6.22
CA TYR A 49 -16.48 -17.34 -4.80
C TYR A 49 -15.23 -17.23 -3.91
N SER A 50 -14.17 -17.99 -4.22
CA SER A 50 -12.88 -17.91 -3.51
C SER A 50 -12.31 -16.50 -3.58
N SER A 51 -12.31 -15.92 -4.76
CA SER A 51 -11.76 -14.60 -5.03
C SER A 51 -12.45 -13.50 -4.21
N PHE A 52 -13.77 -13.43 -4.22
CA PHE A 52 -14.52 -12.49 -3.41
C PHE A 52 -14.33 -12.71 -1.92
N ALA A 53 -14.37 -13.96 -1.46
CA ALA A 53 -14.16 -14.30 -0.05
C ALA A 53 -12.78 -13.87 0.48
N ASN A 54 -11.73 -13.96 -0.35
CA ASN A 54 -10.36 -13.60 0.00
C ASN A 54 -10.01 -12.12 -0.23
N THR A 55 -10.94 -11.33 -0.80
CA THR A 55 -10.72 -9.90 -1.10
C THR A 55 -11.74 -9.04 -0.33
N ASP A 56 -12.51 -8.24 -0.98
CA ASP A 56 -13.46 -7.29 -0.34
C ASP A 56 -14.93 -7.75 -0.47
N GLY A 57 -15.16 -9.02 -0.81
CA GLY A 57 -16.50 -9.51 -1.12
C GLY A 57 -16.99 -9.07 -2.50
N GLY A 58 -18.20 -9.49 -2.86
CA GLY A 58 -18.81 -9.15 -4.13
C GLY A 58 -20.13 -9.87 -4.39
N VAL A 59 -20.68 -9.64 -5.57
CA VAL A 59 -21.95 -10.21 -6.01
C VAL A 59 -21.73 -11.01 -7.29
N ILE A 60 -22.19 -12.26 -7.29
CA ILE A 60 -22.23 -13.12 -8.47
C ILE A 60 -23.67 -13.16 -8.99
N LEU A 61 -23.86 -12.79 -10.24
CA LEU A 61 -25.16 -12.79 -10.94
C LEU A 61 -25.21 -13.97 -11.91
N LEU A 62 -26.05 -14.97 -11.63
CA LEU A 62 -26.27 -16.11 -12.52
C LEU A 62 -27.49 -15.86 -13.40
N GLY A 63 -27.35 -16.12 -14.70
CA GLY A 63 -28.35 -15.83 -15.72
C GLY A 63 -28.10 -14.51 -16.45
N VAL A 64 -26.88 -14.04 -16.43
CA VAL A 64 -26.39 -12.90 -17.22
C VAL A 64 -25.41 -13.42 -18.27
N LYS A 65 -25.64 -13.09 -19.53
CA LYS A 65 -24.81 -13.51 -20.65
C LYS A 65 -24.07 -12.33 -21.24
N GLU A 66 -22.80 -12.52 -21.50
CA GLU A 66 -21.96 -11.61 -22.27
C GLU A 66 -21.99 -11.97 -23.75
N VAL A 67 -22.21 -10.98 -24.63
CA VAL A 67 -22.09 -11.07 -26.08
C VAL A 67 -21.48 -9.77 -26.58
N ASP A 68 -20.36 -9.84 -27.28
CA ASP A 68 -19.64 -8.69 -27.82
C ASP A 68 -19.37 -7.61 -26.76
N SER A 69 -18.86 -8.01 -25.61
CA SER A 69 -18.56 -7.16 -24.44
C SER A 69 -19.81 -6.41 -23.89
N LYS A 70 -21.02 -6.92 -24.18
CA LYS A 70 -22.26 -6.39 -23.62
C LYS A 70 -22.96 -7.46 -22.80
N PHE A 71 -23.29 -7.08 -21.58
CA PHE A 71 -24.00 -7.95 -20.66
C PHE A 71 -25.53 -7.80 -20.84
N SER A 72 -26.21 -8.93 -20.85
CA SER A 72 -27.66 -8.99 -20.99
C SER A 72 -28.29 -10.06 -20.08
N ILE A 73 -29.50 -9.78 -19.58
CA ILE A 73 -30.23 -10.72 -18.73
C ILE A 73 -30.78 -11.85 -19.61
N ALA A 74 -30.15 -13.02 -19.54
CA ALA A 74 -30.61 -14.25 -20.19
C ALA A 74 -31.61 -15.01 -19.30
N GLY A 75 -31.45 -14.90 -17.97
CA GLY A 75 -32.22 -15.62 -16.98
C GLY A 75 -31.78 -17.08 -16.81
N VAL A 76 -32.29 -17.72 -15.76
CA VAL A 76 -32.06 -19.14 -15.47
C VAL A 76 -33.34 -19.94 -15.58
N PRO A 77 -33.33 -21.15 -16.18
CA PRO A 77 -34.58 -21.90 -16.44
C PRO A 77 -35.29 -22.39 -15.16
N LYS A 78 -34.51 -22.72 -14.12
CA LYS A 78 -35.00 -23.30 -12.84
C LYS A 78 -34.17 -22.74 -11.67
N ALA A 79 -34.47 -21.51 -11.25
CA ALA A 79 -33.73 -20.81 -10.20
C ALA A 79 -33.64 -21.62 -8.89
N ALA A 80 -34.75 -22.20 -8.41
CA ALA A 80 -34.74 -22.99 -7.18
C ALA A 80 -33.84 -24.23 -7.26
N THR A 81 -33.78 -24.91 -8.41
CA THR A 81 -32.90 -26.06 -8.63
C THR A 81 -31.42 -25.62 -8.66
N LEU A 82 -31.13 -24.46 -9.27
CA LEU A 82 -29.79 -23.91 -9.35
C LEU A 82 -29.29 -23.51 -7.96
N ILE A 83 -30.11 -22.84 -7.17
CA ILE A 83 -29.84 -22.47 -5.77
C ILE A 83 -29.54 -23.73 -4.94
N LYS A 84 -30.33 -24.79 -5.05
CA LYS A 84 -30.10 -26.05 -4.37
C LYS A 84 -28.72 -26.63 -4.74
N ARG A 85 -28.41 -26.72 -6.05
CA ARG A 85 -27.13 -27.22 -6.53
C ARG A 85 -25.96 -26.37 -6.04
N PHE A 86 -26.15 -25.06 -5.93
CA PHE A 86 -25.14 -24.16 -5.35
C PHE A 86 -24.90 -24.50 -3.88
N TRP A 87 -25.96 -24.66 -3.07
CA TRP A 87 -25.82 -25.04 -1.66
C TRP A 87 -25.18 -26.41 -1.48
N ASP A 88 -25.53 -27.40 -2.32
CA ASP A 88 -24.89 -28.71 -2.32
C ASP A 88 -23.38 -28.59 -2.65
N GLY A 89 -23.02 -27.69 -3.56
CA GLY A 89 -21.62 -27.44 -3.95
C GLY A 89 -20.80 -26.68 -2.92
N VAL A 90 -21.32 -25.58 -2.37
CA VAL A 90 -20.58 -24.76 -1.39
C VAL A 90 -20.38 -25.47 -0.05
N ASN A 91 -21.25 -26.44 0.28
CA ASN A 91 -21.09 -27.29 1.48
C ASN A 91 -20.22 -28.53 1.22
N ASN A 92 -19.82 -28.76 -0.02
CA ASN A 92 -18.90 -29.86 -0.34
C ASN A 92 -17.44 -29.39 -0.22
N ARG A 93 -16.76 -29.82 0.84
CA ARG A 93 -15.35 -29.47 1.12
C ARG A 93 -14.35 -29.96 0.07
N GLU A 94 -14.74 -30.85 -0.82
CA GLU A 94 -13.93 -31.21 -1.97
C GLU A 94 -13.99 -30.18 -3.09
N LYS A 95 -15.02 -29.34 -3.10
CA LYS A 95 -15.19 -28.24 -4.05
C LYS A 95 -14.68 -26.92 -3.49
N VAL A 96 -15.05 -26.59 -2.26
CA VAL A 96 -14.67 -25.32 -1.59
C VAL A 96 -14.31 -25.62 -0.14
N SER A 97 -13.24 -25.01 0.33
CA SER A 97 -12.70 -25.24 1.68
C SER A 97 -13.69 -24.92 2.80
N VAL A 98 -14.50 -23.88 2.63
CA VAL A 98 -15.45 -23.42 3.64
C VAL A 98 -16.64 -22.70 3.01
N ASN A 99 -17.81 -22.88 3.61
CA ASN A 99 -19.00 -22.11 3.31
C ASN A 99 -19.13 -20.94 4.31
N ILE A 100 -19.04 -19.70 3.81
CA ILE A 100 -19.16 -18.46 4.60
C ILE A 100 -20.53 -17.79 4.43
N LEU A 101 -21.46 -18.42 3.72
CA LEU A 101 -22.76 -17.83 3.37
C LEU A 101 -23.86 -18.28 4.33
N PHE A 102 -24.86 -17.42 4.47
CA PHE A 102 -26.14 -17.68 5.10
C PHE A 102 -27.25 -17.65 4.05
N ASP A 103 -28.42 -18.20 4.37
CA ASP A 103 -29.58 -18.27 3.46
C ASP A 103 -29.95 -16.92 2.81
N ARG A 104 -29.76 -15.81 3.54
CA ARG A 104 -30.03 -14.46 3.03
C ARG A 104 -29.14 -14.04 1.85
N HIS A 105 -27.96 -14.64 1.71
CA HIS A 105 -26.97 -14.27 0.70
C HIS A 105 -27.27 -14.89 -0.67
N VAL A 106 -28.19 -15.88 -0.76
CA VAL A 106 -28.48 -16.59 -2.02
C VAL A 106 -29.98 -16.58 -2.29
N TYR A 107 -30.36 -15.88 -3.33
CA TYR A 107 -31.77 -15.70 -3.66
C TYR A 107 -31.98 -15.46 -5.16
N SER A 108 -33.26 -15.51 -5.64
CA SER A 108 -33.61 -15.15 -7.01
C SER A 108 -34.44 -13.88 -7.07
N VAL A 109 -34.23 -13.10 -8.13
CA VAL A 109 -34.98 -11.88 -8.42
C VAL A 109 -35.48 -11.94 -9.86
N LYS A 110 -36.76 -11.57 -10.09
CA LYS A 110 -37.29 -11.43 -11.44
C LYS A 110 -36.90 -10.10 -12.06
N CYS A 111 -36.05 -10.16 -13.09
CA CYS A 111 -35.64 -9.03 -13.89
C CYS A 111 -36.18 -9.18 -15.29
N ARG A 112 -37.06 -8.26 -15.75
CA ARG A 112 -37.73 -8.31 -17.07
C ARG A 112 -38.42 -9.64 -17.34
N GLY A 113 -39.05 -10.23 -16.31
CA GLY A 113 -39.77 -11.50 -16.43
C GLY A 113 -38.90 -12.75 -16.40
N ARG A 114 -37.57 -12.62 -16.28
CA ARG A 114 -36.58 -13.71 -16.19
C ARG A 114 -36.01 -13.79 -14.80
N ASP A 115 -35.76 -15.00 -14.30
CA ASP A 115 -35.16 -15.19 -12.98
C ASP A 115 -33.63 -15.05 -13.09
N VAL A 116 -33.08 -14.19 -12.25
CA VAL A 116 -31.61 -14.04 -12.03
C VAL A 116 -31.32 -14.53 -10.61
N VAL A 117 -30.36 -15.42 -10.45
CA VAL A 117 -29.90 -15.85 -9.12
C VAL A 117 -28.76 -14.93 -8.69
N VAL A 118 -28.87 -14.40 -7.48
CA VAL A 118 -27.91 -13.51 -6.83
C VAL A 118 -27.21 -14.28 -5.72
N ILE A 119 -25.89 -14.22 -5.70
CA ILE A 119 -25.04 -14.76 -4.64
C ILE A 119 -24.19 -13.60 -4.12
N GLU A 120 -24.49 -13.13 -2.91
CA GLU A 120 -23.71 -12.10 -2.23
C GLU A 120 -22.62 -12.79 -1.41
N VAL A 121 -21.37 -12.65 -1.82
CA VAL A 121 -20.21 -13.25 -1.15
C VAL A 121 -19.56 -12.20 -0.27
N PRO A 122 -19.64 -12.29 1.07
CA PRO A 122 -18.93 -11.36 1.95
C PRO A 122 -17.43 -11.66 1.93
N ARG A 123 -16.61 -10.70 2.37
CA ARG A 123 -15.22 -10.99 2.75
C ARG A 123 -15.23 -12.01 3.90
N ALA A 124 -14.45 -13.08 3.77
CA ALA A 124 -14.33 -14.10 4.82
C ALA A 124 -13.64 -13.53 6.06
N ASP A 125 -14.03 -14.02 7.24
CA ASP A 125 -13.26 -13.77 8.46
C ASP A 125 -11.82 -14.26 8.26
N ARG A 126 -10.86 -13.60 8.92
CA ARG A 126 -9.44 -13.98 8.78
C ARG A 126 -9.14 -15.44 9.12
N ARG A 127 -9.90 -16.01 10.08
CA ARG A 127 -9.75 -17.41 10.52
C ARG A 127 -10.18 -18.42 9.47
N GLU A 128 -11.01 -17.99 8.52
CA GLU A 128 -11.50 -18.82 7.43
C GLU A 128 -10.72 -18.62 6.13
N ARG A 129 -9.89 -17.59 6.08
CA ARG A 129 -9.00 -17.35 4.93
C ARG A 129 -7.71 -18.16 5.04
N PRO A 130 -7.19 -18.67 3.92
CA PRO A 130 -7.71 -18.54 2.57
C PRO A 130 -8.90 -19.47 2.31
N VAL A 131 -9.95 -18.94 1.65
CA VAL A 131 -10.99 -19.75 1.03
C VAL A 131 -10.45 -20.24 -0.31
N TYR A 132 -10.50 -21.56 -0.57
CA TYR A 132 -9.90 -22.13 -1.77
C TYR A 132 -10.78 -23.22 -2.41
N VAL A 133 -10.57 -23.42 -3.69
CA VAL A 133 -11.26 -24.40 -4.54
C VAL A 133 -10.45 -25.71 -4.57
N GLY A 134 -11.13 -26.83 -4.42
CA GLY A 134 -10.49 -28.14 -4.42
C GLY A 134 -9.79 -28.46 -3.11
N ARG A 135 -8.71 -29.25 -3.17
CA ARG A 135 -8.01 -29.79 -2.00
C ARG A 135 -6.66 -29.14 -1.72
N ASP A 136 -6.14 -28.36 -2.66
CA ASP A 136 -4.82 -27.72 -2.55
C ASP A 136 -4.95 -26.22 -2.34
N VAL A 137 -4.64 -25.76 -1.14
CA VAL A 137 -4.71 -24.35 -0.75
C VAL A 137 -3.82 -23.45 -1.62
N PHE A 138 -2.65 -23.95 -2.04
CA PHE A 138 -1.69 -23.15 -2.84
C PHE A 138 -2.08 -23.00 -4.30
N ASN A 139 -2.89 -23.92 -4.83
CA ASN A 139 -3.37 -23.91 -6.21
C ASN A 139 -4.84 -23.53 -6.34
N GLY A 140 -5.60 -23.54 -5.25
CA GLY A 140 -7.04 -23.31 -5.23
C GLY A 140 -7.47 -21.96 -4.63
N ALA A 141 -6.58 -21.17 -4.05
CA ALA A 141 -6.91 -19.85 -3.51
C ALA A 141 -6.84 -18.80 -4.62
N TYR A 142 -7.89 -17.97 -4.72
CA TYR A 142 -8.00 -16.89 -5.69
C TYR A 142 -8.23 -15.56 -5.00
N ARG A 143 -7.83 -14.47 -5.67
CA ARG A 143 -8.10 -13.08 -5.31
C ARG A 143 -8.59 -12.27 -6.49
N ARG A 144 -9.43 -11.28 -6.20
CA ARG A 144 -9.92 -10.33 -7.18
C ARG A 144 -8.87 -9.25 -7.43
N ASN A 145 -8.54 -9.02 -8.71
CA ASN A 145 -7.74 -7.89 -9.13
C ASN A 145 -8.37 -7.31 -10.41
N GLY A 146 -8.90 -6.08 -10.31
CA GLY A 146 -9.74 -5.53 -11.36
C GLY A 146 -10.98 -6.40 -11.61
N GLU A 147 -11.18 -6.83 -12.85
CA GLU A 147 -12.34 -7.65 -13.28
C GLU A 147 -12.06 -9.16 -13.20
N GLY A 148 -10.80 -9.57 -12.89
CA GLY A 148 -10.38 -10.97 -13.00
C GLY A 148 -10.18 -11.68 -11.67
N ASP A 149 -10.36 -13.00 -11.68
CA ASP A 149 -10.06 -13.91 -10.60
C ASP A 149 -8.67 -14.52 -10.84
N TYR A 150 -7.71 -14.19 -9.99
CA TYR A 150 -6.32 -14.64 -10.15
C TYR A 150 -5.91 -15.52 -8.99
N LYS A 151 -5.13 -16.56 -9.30
CA LYS A 151 -4.54 -17.42 -8.27
C LYS A 151 -3.64 -16.61 -7.37
N CYS A 152 -3.78 -16.82 -6.07
CA CYS A 152 -2.91 -16.22 -5.07
C CYS A 152 -1.46 -16.72 -5.25
N SER A 153 -0.50 -15.85 -5.03
CA SER A 153 0.89 -16.27 -4.87
C SER A 153 1.04 -17.15 -3.63
N ARG A 154 2.08 -18.02 -3.62
CA ARG A 154 2.39 -18.82 -2.42
C ARG A 154 2.53 -17.96 -1.17
N GLU A 155 3.11 -16.77 -1.30
CA GLU A 155 3.32 -15.82 -0.23
C GLU A 155 2.01 -15.25 0.30
N ALA A 156 1.08 -14.86 -0.58
CA ALA A 156 -0.24 -14.39 -0.18
C ALA A 156 -1.01 -15.46 0.59
N VAL A 157 -0.92 -16.74 0.17
CA VAL A 157 -1.50 -17.86 0.91
C VAL A 157 -0.88 -17.99 2.30
N LEU A 158 0.46 -17.93 2.40
CA LEU A 158 1.16 -18.02 3.69
C LEU A 158 0.82 -16.84 4.61
N ALA A 159 0.63 -15.63 4.07
CA ALA A 159 0.19 -14.46 4.83
C ALA A 159 -1.23 -14.68 5.41
N MET A 160 -2.17 -15.16 4.60
CA MET A 160 -3.51 -15.49 5.07
C MET A 160 -3.52 -16.59 6.13
N LEU A 161 -2.67 -17.63 6.00
CA LEU A 161 -2.53 -18.70 6.99
C LEU A 161 -1.94 -18.18 8.32
N ARG A 162 -0.95 -17.27 8.29
CA ARG A 162 -0.45 -16.60 9.49
C ARG A 162 -1.55 -15.78 10.17
N ASP A 163 -2.33 -15.03 9.38
CA ASP A 163 -3.44 -14.23 9.90
C ASP A 163 -4.57 -15.09 10.49
N ALA A 164 -4.75 -16.30 10.01
CA ALA A 164 -5.76 -17.22 10.51
C ALA A 164 -5.46 -17.73 11.95
N SER A 165 -4.19 -17.67 12.36
CA SER A 165 -3.78 -18.12 13.70
C SER A 165 -4.37 -17.26 14.82
N ASP A 166 -4.76 -17.91 15.94
CA ASP A 166 -5.19 -17.22 17.16
C ASP A 166 -4.01 -16.63 17.95
N VAL A 167 -2.82 -17.26 17.84
CA VAL A 167 -1.57 -16.73 18.37
C VAL A 167 -0.93 -15.87 17.32
N THR A 168 -0.70 -14.61 17.66
CA THR A 168 -0.09 -13.66 16.74
C THR A 168 1.39 -13.97 16.50
N ALA A 169 1.86 -13.76 15.26
CA ALA A 169 3.22 -14.13 14.87
C ALA A 169 4.31 -13.40 15.67
N ASP A 170 4.00 -12.20 16.18
CA ASP A 170 4.91 -11.40 17.01
C ASP A 170 5.22 -12.00 18.38
N ALA A 171 4.42 -12.99 18.83
CA ALA A 171 4.67 -13.75 20.05
C ALA A 171 5.68 -14.91 19.88
N THR A 172 6.13 -15.19 18.65
CA THR A 172 7.10 -16.25 18.38
C THR A 172 8.42 -15.95 19.06
N VAL A 173 8.91 -16.88 19.88
CA VAL A 173 10.17 -16.79 20.62
C VAL A 173 11.34 -17.09 19.69
N LEU A 174 12.39 -16.28 19.75
CA LEU A 174 13.59 -16.37 18.92
C LEU A 174 14.74 -16.92 19.76
N GLU A 175 14.84 -18.24 19.84
CA GLU A 175 15.83 -18.94 20.69
C GLU A 175 17.29 -18.70 20.23
N SER A 176 17.48 -18.22 18.99
CA SER A 176 18.78 -17.78 18.47
C SER A 176 19.33 -16.52 19.13
N LEU A 177 18.47 -15.75 19.81
CA LEU A 177 18.79 -14.46 20.42
C LEU A 177 18.67 -14.53 21.95
N THR A 178 19.38 -13.63 22.62
CA THR A 178 19.31 -13.40 24.06
C THR A 178 18.82 -11.99 24.36
N VAL A 179 18.48 -11.69 25.60
CA VAL A 179 18.10 -10.32 26.00
C VAL A 179 19.24 -9.32 25.74
N ALA A 180 20.49 -9.77 25.78
CA ALA A 180 21.66 -8.93 25.51
C ALA A 180 21.79 -8.52 24.03
N ASP A 181 21.09 -9.17 23.11
CA ASP A 181 21.04 -8.82 21.68
C ASP A 181 20.02 -7.70 21.39
N LEU A 182 19.27 -7.26 22.42
CA LEU A 182 18.39 -6.10 22.33
C LEU A 182 19.16 -4.80 22.65
N ASN A 183 18.74 -3.68 22.07
CA ASN A 183 19.35 -2.38 22.26
C ASN A 183 19.02 -1.81 23.66
N ALA A 184 20.05 -1.67 24.49
CA ALA A 184 19.92 -1.22 25.88
C ALA A 184 19.42 0.24 25.98
N ASP A 185 19.77 1.10 25.01
CA ASP A 185 19.35 2.50 24.99
C ASP A 185 17.85 2.62 24.67
N SER A 186 17.33 1.81 23.73
CA SER A 186 15.90 1.73 23.44
C SER A 186 15.10 1.20 24.64
N ILE A 187 15.63 0.18 25.32
CA ILE A 187 14.99 -0.36 26.56
C ILE A 187 14.95 0.72 27.63
N ARG A 188 16.07 1.43 27.86
CA ARG A 188 16.15 2.51 28.85
C ARG A 188 15.15 3.62 28.54
N HIS A 189 15.12 4.10 27.30
CA HIS A 189 14.18 5.13 26.85
C HIS A 189 12.74 4.69 27.06
N TYR A 190 12.39 3.48 26.65
CA TYR A 190 11.05 2.95 26.87
C TYR A 190 10.67 2.85 28.36
N ARG A 191 11.62 2.45 29.25
CA ARG A 191 11.40 2.43 30.69
C ARG A 191 11.18 3.82 31.29
N GLU A 192 11.84 4.84 30.75
CA GLU A 192 11.61 6.23 31.16
C GLU A 192 10.20 6.68 30.80
N GLU A 193 9.72 6.41 29.58
CA GLU A 193 8.37 6.70 29.15
C GLU A 193 7.32 5.90 29.97
N PHE A 194 7.59 4.63 30.18
CA PHE A 194 6.74 3.79 31.02
C PHE A 194 6.63 4.34 32.45
N SER A 195 7.76 4.74 33.06
CA SER A 195 7.78 5.33 34.39
C SER A 195 7.02 6.67 34.45
N ARG A 196 7.13 7.47 33.39
CA ARG A 196 6.42 8.75 33.27
C ARG A 196 4.91 8.53 33.21
N PHE A 197 4.46 7.56 32.43
CA PHE A 197 3.04 7.24 32.28
C PHE A 197 2.47 6.44 33.45
N ARG A 198 3.27 5.54 34.07
CA ARG A 198 2.87 4.66 35.19
C ARG A 198 3.80 4.77 36.39
N PRO A 199 3.92 5.95 37.03
CA PRO A 199 4.95 6.21 38.06
C PRO A 199 4.82 5.34 39.32
N ARG A 200 3.61 4.85 39.61
CA ARG A 200 3.35 4.08 40.84
C ARG A 200 3.40 2.57 40.63
N LEU A 201 3.67 2.08 39.42
CA LEU A 201 3.67 0.66 39.14
C LEU A 201 4.97 0.00 39.63
N ALA A 202 4.86 -1.10 40.36
CA ALA A 202 6.01 -1.82 40.93
C ALA A 202 7.00 -2.31 39.86
N TRP A 203 6.58 -2.41 38.59
CA TRP A 203 7.42 -2.84 37.47
C TRP A 203 8.60 -1.89 37.22
N ASN A 204 8.51 -0.65 37.64
CA ASN A 204 9.62 0.33 37.55
C ASN A 204 10.91 -0.11 38.29
N LYS A 205 10.77 -1.04 39.27
CA LYS A 205 11.88 -1.53 40.10
C LYS A 205 12.44 -2.88 39.64
N LEU A 206 11.86 -3.48 38.61
CA LEU A 206 12.30 -4.77 38.09
C LEU A 206 13.62 -4.65 37.31
N SER A 207 14.38 -5.74 37.23
CA SER A 207 15.48 -5.86 36.26
C SER A 207 14.96 -5.73 34.82
N ASP A 208 15.84 -5.47 33.85
CA ASP A 208 15.43 -5.35 32.44
C ASP A 208 14.78 -6.65 31.93
N GLU A 209 15.33 -7.81 32.27
CA GLU A 209 14.76 -9.10 31.86
C GLU A 209 13.35 -9.31 32.44
N GLU A 210 13.18 -9.06 33.74
CA GLU A 210 11.87 -9.19 34.39
C GLU A 210 10.86 -8.18 33.85
N PHE A 211 11.31 -6.96 33.59
CA PHE A 211 10.49 -5.91 32.98
C PHE A 211 10.08 -6.28 31.56
N LEU A 212 11.01 -6.70 30.70
CA LEU A 212 10.73 -7.14 29.33
C LEU A 212 9.77 -8.33 29.29
N LYS A 213 9.89 -9.25 30.26
CA LYS A 213 8.92 -10.33 30.42
C LYS A 213 7.52 -9.82 30.78
N LYS A 214 7.43 -8.81 31.65
CA LYS A 214 6.14 -8.22 32.05
C LYS A 214 5.46 -7.48 30.92
N VAL A 215 6.21 -6.79 30.08
CA VAL A 215 5.66 -6.07 28.93
C VAL A 215 5.39 -6.97 27.71
N GLY A 216 5.82 -8.24 27.76
CA GLY A 216 5.58 -9.21 26.70
C GLY A 216 6.59 -9.20 25.55
N ALA A 217 7.78 -8.62 25.78
CA ALA A 217 8.86 -8.54 24.80
C ALA A 217 9.75 -9.80 24.75
N VAL A 218 9.68 -10.64 25.78
CA VAL A 218 10.45 -11.89 25.87
C VAL A 218 9.54 -13.05 26.29
N GLY A 219 9.87 -14.24 25.81
CA GLY A 219 9.23 -15.50 26.15
C GLY A 219 10.26 -16.52 26.65
N ARG A 220 9.76 -17.63 27.19
CA ARG A 220 10.60 -18.75 27.64
C ARG A 220 10.80 -19.72 26.47
N GLY A 221 12.04 -20.00 26.13
CA GLY A 221 12.43 -21.01 25.16
C GLY A 221 12.34 -22.44 25.69
N ASP A 222 12.57 -23.42 24.82
CA ASP A 222 12.62 -24.84 25.18
C ASP A 222 13.80 -25.18 26.11
N ASP A 223 14.86 -24.37 26.06
CA ASP A 223 16.02 -24.42 26.97
C ASP A 223 15.73 -23.90 28.39
N GLY A 224 14.51 -23.33 28.60
CA GLY A 224 14.07 -22.77 29.86
C GLY A 224 14.54 -21.34 30.12
N ASN A 225 15.34 -20.74 29.26
CA ASN A 225 15.83 -19.37 29.35
C ASN A 225 14.83 -18.36 28.77
N LEU A 226 15.06 -17.06 29.01
CA LEU A 226 14.31 -15.98 28.41
C LEU A 226 14.98 -15.52 27.10
N HIS A 227 14.20 -15.51 26.04
CA HIS A 227 14.61 -15.07 24.72
C HIS A 227 13.67 -13.97 24.22
N PRO A 228 14.14 -13.01 23.41
CA PRO A 228 13.26 -12.11 22.71
C PRO A 228 12.24 -12.86 21.87
N ASN A 229 11.03 -12.36 21.83
CA ASN A 229 10.09 -12.72 20.77
C ASN A 229 10.16 -11.70 19.63
N ILE A 230 9.45 -11.93 18.54
CA ILE A 230 9.45 -11.01 17.39
C ILE A 230 9.03 -9.59 17.83
N ALA A 231 8.04 -9.46 18.75
CA ALA A 231 7.65 -8.14 19.25
C ALA A 231 8.80 -7.45 20.00
N GLY A 232 9.50 -8.18 20.89
CA GLY A 232 10.66 -7.65 21.60
C GLY A 232 11.77 -7.23 20.64
N LEU A 233 12.02 -8.04 19.60
CA LEU A 233 13.01 -7.75 18.59
C LEU A 233 12.66 -6.48 17.79
N VAL A 234 11.44 -6.36 17.25
CA VAL A 234 11.05 -5.19 16.44
C VAL A 234 10.91 -3.91 17.28
N CYS A 235 10.59 -4.03 18.60
CA CYS A 235 10.49 -2.90 19.51
C CYS A 235 11.84 -2.42 20.06
N PHE A 236 12.79 -3.33 20.29
CA PHE A 236 14.02 -3.05 21.04
C PHE A 236 15.29 -3.59 20.39
N GLY A 237 15.23 -4.23 19.22
CA GLY A 237 16.41 -4.70 18.50
C GLY A 237 17.15 -3.59 17.77
N ASP A 238 18.38 -3.87 17.35
CA ASP A 238 19.08 -3.08 16.35
C ASP A 238 18.70 -3.52 14.95
N PHE A 239 18.73 -2.59 13.98
CA PHE A 239 18.33 -2.84 12.60
C PHE A 239 18.97 -4.09 11.99
N VAL A 240 20.25 -4.31 12.24
CA VAL A 240 20.99 -5.48 11.70
C VAL A 240 20.46 -6.78 12.28
N THR A 241 20.20 -6.82 13.60
CA THR A 241 19.62 -7.99 14.29
C THR A 241 18.18 -8.25 13.80
N ILE A 242 17.39 -7.18 13.64
CA ILE A 242 16.02 -7.30 13.09
C ILE A 242 16.05 -7.85 11.67
N MET A 243 16.92 -7.33 10.80
CA MET A 243 17.06 -7.77 9.41
C MET A 243 17.53 -9.23 9.28
N HIS A 244 18.25 -9.75 10.26
CA HIS A 244 18.65 -11.16 10.28
C HIS A 244 17.44 -12.10 10.39
N GLU A 245 16.49 -11.77 11.26
CA GLU A 245 15.27 -12.55 11.48
C GLU A 245 14.14 -12.17 10.50
N LEU A 246 14.06 -10.90 10.09
CA LEU A 246 13.03 -10.30 9.24
C LEU A 246 13.68 -9.59 8.05
N PRO A 247 14.10 -10.30 6.99
CA PRO A 247 14.95 -9.75 5.92
C PRO A 247 14.35 -8.60 5.11
N ASN A 248 13.05 -8.40 5.16
CA ASN A 248 12.36 -7.32 4.45
C ASN A 248 11.94 -6.17 5.38
N TYR A 249 12.35 -6.23 6.66
CA TYR A 249 12.02 -5.17 7.61
C TYR A 249 12.61 -3.84 7.17
N PHE A 250 11.76 -2.80 7.12
CA PHE A 250 12.17 -1.46 6.76
C PHE A 250 11.17 -0.43 7.27
N LEU A 251 11.68 0.65 7.87
CA LEU A 251 10.90 1.82 8.29
C LEU A 251 11.43 3.04 7.54
N ASP A 252 10.52 3.87 7.03
CA ASP A 252 10.90 5.05 6.26
C ASP A 252 9.88 6.17 6.44
N TYR A 253 10.28 7.26 7.09
CA TYR A 253 9.59 8.52 7.09
C TYR A 253 10.20 9.43 6.04
N ARG A 254 9.36 10.07 5.24
CA ARG A 254 9.75 10.97 4.16
C ARG A 254 8.90 12.22 4.20
N GLU A 255 9.54 13.39 4.09
CA GLU A 255 8.82 14.66 3.99
C GLU A 255 9.16 15.37 2.68
N ARG A 256 8.11 15.84 1.98
CA ARG A 256 8.22 16.70 0.78
C ARG A 256 7.53 18.02 1.05
N SER A 257 8.28 19.10 1.03
CA SER A 257 7.77 20.47 1.17
C SER A 257 7.28 21.10 -0.14
N SER A 258 7.56 20.47 -1.29
CA SER A 258 7.13 20.92 -2.63
C SER A 258 7.13 19.74 -3.60
N ASP A 259 6.66 19.93 -4.83
CA ASP A 259 6.73 18.96 -5.93
C ASP A 259 8.17 18.63 -6.38
N SER A 260 9.17 19.08 -5.62
CA SER A 260 10.57 18.75 -5.90
C SER A 260 10.81 17.24 -5.76
N ALA A 261 11.66 16.70 -6.62
CA ALA A 261 12.02 15.28 -6.63
C ALA A 261 12.84 14.85 -5.39
N ARG A 262 13.29 15.79 -4.56
CA ARG A 262 14.12 15.52 -3.37
C ARG A 262 13.31 15.63 -2.09
N TRP A 263 13.62 14.74 -1.14
CA TRP A 263 13.08 14.77 0.21
C TRP A 263 13.66 15.96 0.96
N GLY A 264 12.82 16.72 1.68
CA GLY A 264 13.25 17.78 2.58
C GLY A 264 13.77 17.21 3.91
N ASP A 265 13.14 16.13 4.39
CA ASP A 265 13.55 15.39 5.59
C ASP A 265 13.28 13.89 5.40
N ARG A 266 14.09 13.06 6.05
CA ARG A 266 13.96 11.60 5.99
C ARG A 266 14.50 10.94 7.25
N VAL A 267 13.74 9.96 7.77
CA VAL A 267 14.18 9.06 8.84
C VAL A 267 13.98 7.63 8.36
N CYS A 268 15.06 6.85 8.22
CA CYS A 268 14.97 5.46 7.78
C CYS A 268 15.70 4.51 8.72
N SER A 269 15.20 3.29 8.85
CA SER A 269 15.76 2.27 9.75
C SER A 269 17.17 1.81 9.39
N SER A 270 17.59 2.00 8.14
CA SER A 270 18.95 1.68 7.69
C SER A 270 20.00 2.73 8.03
N ASP A 271 19.61 3.86 8.65
CA ASP A 271 20.56 4.87 9.13
C ASP A 271 21.26 4.35 10.41
N PRO A 272 22.60 4.17 10.39
CA PRO A 272 23.33 3.58 11.51
C PRO A 272 23.44 4.51 12.74
N THR A 273 22.89 5.71 12.69
CA THR A 273 22.94 6.67 13.81
C THR A 273 21.91 6.38 14.91
N TRP A 274 21.06 5.38 14.71
CA TRP A 274 20.04 4.97 15.66
C TRP A 274 19.71 3.48 15.51
N SER A 275 18.95 2.92 16.47
CA SER A 275 18.64 1.49 16.53
C SER A 275 17.89 0.92 15.30
N GLY A 276 17.06 1.72 14.65
CA GLY A 276 16.20 1.27 13.54
C GLY A 276 14.94 0.51 13.95
N ASN A 277 14.62 0.37 15.24
CA ASN A 277 13.43 -0.31 15.75
C ASN A 277 12.19 0.60 15.75
N ILE A 278 11.00 -0.01 15.95
CA ILE A 278 9.72 0.71 15.82
C ILE A 278 9.44 1.68 16.97
N VAL A 279 9.96 1.45 18.18
CA VAL A 279 9.78 2.35 19.33
C VAL A 279 10.56 3.64 19.08
N ASP A 280 11.84 3.52 18.76
CA ASP A 280 12.68 4.69 18.47
C ASP A 280 12.24 5.41 17.19
N PHE A 281 11.75 4.67 16.18
CA PHE A 281 11.16 5.25 14.98
C PHE A 281 9.97 6.14 15.33
N PHE A 282 9.02 5.62 16.10
CA PHE A 282 7.84 6.37 16.51
C PHE A 282 8.21 7.70 17.16
N TYR A 283 9.11 7.70 18.15
CA TYR A 283 9.53 8.93 18.82
C TYR A 283 10.30 9.89 17.91
N ARG A 284 11.10 9.38 16.97
CA ARG A 284 11.84 10.22 16.01
C ARG A 284 10.95 10.95 15.02
N ILE A 285 9.81 10.37 14.67
CA ILE A 285 8.88 10.98 13.70
C ILE A 285 7.66 11.64 14.36
N TYR A 286 7.49 11.48 15.67
CA TYR A 286 6.32 11.93 16.44
C TYR A 286 5.94 13.39 16.17
N ASP A 287 6.86 14.33 16.38
CA ASP A 287 6.65 15.75 16.12
C ASP A 287 6.69 16.09 14.63
N LYS A 288 7.47 15.36 13.85
CA LYS A 288 7.63 15.60 12.40
C LYS A 288 6.33 15.32 11.64
N VAL A 289 5.66 14.22 11.95
CA VAL A 289 4.43 13.82 11.24
C VAL A 289 3.28 14.79 11.50
N THR A 290 3.21 15.36 12.70
CA THR A 290 2.14 16.31 13.11
C THR A 290 2.46 17.77 12.79
N SER A 291 3.74 18.12 12.60
CA SER A 291 4.13 19.50 12.30
C SER A 291 3.43 20.02 11.03
N GLY A 292 2.87 21.24 11.10
CA GLY A 292 2.19 21.87 9.96
C GLY A 292 0.80 21.33 9.64
N VAL A 293 0.26 20.37 10.41
CA VAL A 293 -1.15 20.02 10.33
C VAL A 293 -1.95 21.21 10.85
N LYS A 294 -2.82 21.77 10.00
CA LYS A 294 -3.63 22.93 10.39
C LYS A 294 -4.72 22.51 11.36
N THR A 295 -4.65 23.04 12.57
CA THR A 295 -5.67 22.85 13.59
C THR A 295 -6.29 24.19 13.96
N PRO A 296 -7.60 24.23 14.28
CA PRO A 296 -8.22 25.44 14.80
C PRO A 296 -7.49 25.91 16.07
N PHE A 297 -7.42 27.21 16.24
CA PHE A 297 -6.89 27.81 17.45
C PHE A 297 -7.75 27.38 18.65
N ALA A 298 -7.15 26.72 19.62
CA ALA A 298 -7.81 26.31 20.86
C ALA A 298 -7.02 26.79 22.08
N LEU A 299 -7.75 27.21 23.12
CA LEU A 299 -7.21 27.60 24.42
C LEU A 299 -7.65 26.59 25.48
N ASP A 300 -6.77 26.32 26.45
CA ASP A 300 -7.11 25.57 27.65
C ASP A 300 -7.97 26.37 28.62
N GLU A 301 -8.38 25.78 29.74
CA GLU A 301 -9.17 26.43 30.79
C GLU A 301 -8.46 27.65 31.46
N ASN A 302 -7.17 27.84 31.16
CA ASN A 302 -6.33 28.96 31.68
C ASN A 302 -5.93 29.93 30.57
N ASP A 303 -6.66 29.97 29.44
CA ASP A 303 -6.40 30.82 28.28
C ASP A 303 -5.00 30.59 27.65
N ARG A 304 -4.41 29.42 27.84
CA ARG A 304 -3.16 29.04 27.19
C ARG A 304 -3.45 28.30 25.90
N ARG A 305 -2.64 28.55 24.89
CA ARG A 305 -2.73 27.85 23.61
C ARG A 305 -2.51 26.34 23.82
N ILE A 306 -3.42 25.53 23.30
CA ILE A 306 -3.26 24.08 23.20
C ILE A 306 -2.44 23.83 21.95
N ASP A 307 -1.17 23.44 22.12
CA ASP A 307 -0.27 23.12 21.00
C ASP A 307 -0.54 21.72 20.45
N GLU A 308 -1.05 20.83 21.29
CA GLU A 308 -1.40 19.46 20.93
C GLU A 308 -2.92 19.28 20.97
N THR A 309 -3.50 18.97 19.82
CA THR A 309 -4.95 18.81 19.66
C THR A 309 -5.27 17.35 19.36
N ASP A 310 -6.54 16.96 19.51
CA ASP A 310 -7.10 15.67 19.14
C ASP A 310 -6.81 15.29 17.68
N VAL A 311 -6.68 16.26 16.77
CA VAL A 311 -6.23 16.03 15.38
C VAL A 311 -4.79 15.49 15.33
N HIS A 312 -3.88 16.07 16.14
CA HIS A 312 -2.50 15.58 16.22
C HIS A 312 -2.43 14.17 16.80
N GLU A 313 -3.22 13.90 17.84
CA GLU A 313 -3.33 12.54 18.41
C GLU A 313 -3.86 11.54 17.39
N ALA A 314 -4.88 11.89 16.62
CA ALA A 314 -5.44 11.03 15.58
C ALA A 314 -4.43 10.74 14.46
N VAL A 315 -3.60 11.71 14.03
CA VAL A 315 -2.51 11.47 13.07
C VAL A 315 -1.50 10.47 13.62
N ARG A 316 -1.09 10.62 14.88
CA ARG A 316 -0.16 9.69 15.54
C ARG A 316 -0.74 8.30 15.66
N GLU A 317 -2.03 8.19 15.97
CA GLU A 317 -2.73 6.90 16.04
C GLU A 317 -2.70 6.17 14.69
N VAL A 318 -2.83 6.87 13.56
CA VAL A 318 -2.68 6.25 12.23
C VAL A 318 -1.28 5.66 12.05
N VAL A 319 -0.23 6.33 12.51
CA VAL A 319 1.14 5.80 12.46
C VAL A 319 1.28 4.57 13.36
N VAL A 320 0.80 4.65 14.60
CA VAL A 320 0.86 3.52 15.56
C VAL A 320 0.08 2.32 15.03
N ASN A 321 -1.10 2.55 14.43
CA ASN A 321 -1.89 1.48 13.81
C ASN A 321 -1.11 0.81 12.67
N ALA A 322 -0.35 1.56 11.87
CA ALA A 322 0.51 0.96 10.85
C ALA A 322 1.61 0.07 11.45
N LEU A 323 2.21 0.46 12.58
CA LEU A 323 3.21 -0.34 13.30
C LEU A 323 2.59 -1.62 13.89
N ILE A 324 1.41 -1.51 14.51
CA ILE A 324 0.72 -2.63 15.18
C ILE A 324 0.14 -3.64 14.16
N HIS A 325 -0.33 -3.16 13.01
CA HIS A 325 -1.00 -3.99 12.01
C HIS A 325 -0.10 -4.47 10.87
N ALA A 326 1.19 -4.11 10.84
CA ALA A 326 2.14 -4.55 9.83
C ALA A 326 2.33 -6.08 9.82
N ASP A 327 2.37 -6.67 8.63
CA ASP A 327 2.94 -8.02 8.45
C ASP A 327 4.47 -7.90 8.33
N TYR A 328 5.20 -8.06 9.44
CA TYR A 328 6.66 -7.97 9.47
C TYR A 328 7.37 -9.05 8.65
N HIS A 329 6.66 -10.09 8.22
CA HIS A 329 7.13 -11.08 7.25
C HIS A 329 6.84 -10.69 5.79
N GLY A 330 6.15 -9.56 5.57
CA GLY A 330 5.82 -9.07 4.23
C GLY A 330 7.04 -8.59 3.45
N ARG A 331 6.86 -8.33 2.14
CA ARG A 331 7.95 -7.90 1.25
C ARG A 331 8.26 -6.41 1.29
N GLN A 332 7.45 -5.63 1.96
CA GLN A 332 7.59 -4.17 2.00
C GLN A 332 7.77 -3.71 3.44
N GLY A 333 8.36 -2.53 3.61
CA GLY A 333 8.44 -1.86 4.88
C GLY A 333 7.23 -0.98 5.18
N ILE A 334 7.26 -0.37 6.36
CA ILE A 334 6.30 0.66 6.77
C ILE A 334 6.82 2.00 6.28
N VAL A 335 5.99 2.74 5.55
CA VAL A 335 6.35 4.03 4.97
C VAL A 335 5.35 5.09 5.41
N VAL A 336 5.85 6.17 5.97
CA VAL A 336 5.10 7.38 6.30
C VAL A 336 5.59 8.49 5.37
N GLU A 337 4.76 8.93 4.44
CA GLU A 337 5.08 9.99 3.50
C GLU A 337 4.22 11.22 3.80
N LYS A 338 4.86 12.29 4.22
CA LYS A 338 4.22 13.58 4.46
C LYS A 338 4.49 14.50 3.28
N ARG A 339 3.40 14.99 2.70
CA ARG A 339 3.37 15.99 1.63
C ARG A 339 2.77 17.28 2.15
N PHE A 340 2.76 18.31 1.32
CA PHE A 340 2.29 19.64 1.70
C PHE A 340 0.89 19.64 2.34
N ASN A 341 -0.05 18.87 1.80
CA ASN A 341 -1.46 18.83 2.21
C ASN A 341 -1.99 17.41 2.50
N GLU A 342 -1.12 16.42 2.57
CA GLU A 342 -1.49 15.02 2.73
C GLU A 342 -0.42 14.25 3.52
N ILE A 343 -0.87 13.36 4.39
CA ILE A 343 -0.03 12.33 4.98
C ILE A 343 -0.52 10.98 4.47
N GLN A 344 0.39 10.19 3.90
CA GLN A 344 0.14 8.81 3.50
C GLN A 344 0.91 7.88 4.42
N VAL A 345 0.20 6.96 5.06
CA VAL A 345 0.80 5.91 5.88
C VAL A 345 0.52 4.57 5.23
N SER A 346 1.56 3.77 4.99
CA SER A 346 1.42 2.44 4.41
C SER A 346 2.19 1.41 5.22
N ASN A 347 1.58 0.24 5.42
CA ASN A 347 2.19 -0.91 6.06
C ASN A 347 1.95 -2.20 5.27
N PRO A 348 2.85 -3.17 5.31
CA PRO A 348 2.65 -4.48 4.70
C PRO A 348 1.49 -5.23 5.37
N GLY A 349 0.82 -6.05 4.56
CA GLY A 349 -0.35 -6.82 4.95
C GLY A 349 -1.68 -6.11 4.73
N THR A 350 -2.75 -6.90 4.56
CA THR A 350 -4.13 -6.44 4.41
C THR A 350 -4.83 -6.30 5.76
N MET A 351 -5.95 -5.62 5.82
CA MET A 351 -6.73 -5.48 7.05
C MET A 351 -7.30 -6.83 7.51
N ARG A 352 -7.23 -7.10 8.81
CA ARG A 352 -7.77 -8.34 9.41
C ARG A 352 -9.29 -8.30 9.58
N ILE A 353 -9.85 -7.10 9.77
CA ILE A 353 -11.29 -6.81 9.77
C ILE A 353 -11.65 -6.00 8.53
N SER A 354 -12.92 -5.94 8.14
CA SER A 354 -13.33 -5.12 7.00
C SER A 354 -13.20 -3.63 7.29
N LYS A 355 -13.04 -2.82 6.26
CA LYS A 355 -12.90 -1.35 6.36
C LYS A 355 -14.10 -0.73 7.07
N GLU A 356 -15.30 -1.21 6.75
CA GLU A 356 -16.55 -0.73 7.32
C GLU A 356 -16.57 -0.94 8.83
N VAL A 357 -16.24 -2.16 9.29
CA VAL A 357 -16.18 -2.50 10.72
C VAL A 357 -15.11 -1.67 11.44
N ALA A 358 -13.97 -1.43 10.78
CA ALA A 358 -12.90 -0.61 11.35
C ALA A 358 -13.31 0.88 11.48
N ILE A 359 -14.06 1.41 10.51
CA ILE A 359 -14.58 2.79 10.52
C ILE A 359 -15.75 2.95 11.50
N GLU A 360 -16.64 1.94 11.63
CA GLU A 360 -17.70 1.93 12.64
C GLU A 360 -17.14 1.94 14.07
N GLY A 361 -15.96 1.36 14.27
CA GLY A 361 -15.28 1.29 15.54
C GLY A 361 -15.81 0.21 16.48
N GLY A 362 -15.24 0.16 17.70
CA GLY A 362 -15.66 -0.79 18.75
C GLY A 362 -15.13 -2.22 18.56
N ARG A 363 -14.35 -2.47 17.50
CA ARG A 363 -13.73 -3.77 17.24
C ARG A 363 -12.27 -3.59 16.82
N SER A 364 -11.38 -4.30 17.50
CA SER A 364 -9.94 -4.30 17.20
C SER A 364 -9.43 -5.73 17.10
N ASP A 365 -8.63 -6.02 16.08
CA ASP A 365 -7.95 -7.30 15.86
C ASP A 365 -6.50 -7.03 15.40
N PRO A 366 -5.61 -6.67 16.35
CA PRO A 366 -4.23 -6.33 16.02
C PRO A 366 -3.48 -7.54 15.48
N ARG A 367 -2.70 -7.35 14.38
CA ARG A 367 -1.85 -8.41 13.83
C ARG A 367 -0.71 -8.75 14.77
N ASN A 368 -0.19 -7.75 15.47
CA ASN A 368 0.91 -7.87 16.41
C ASN A 368 0.42 -7.50 17.82
N ALA A 369 -0.19 -8.47 18.50
CA ALA A 369 -0.83 -8.25 19.79
C ALA A 369 0.17 -7.91 20.92
N GLN A 370 1.41 -8.43 20.84
CA GLN A 370 2.47 -8.10 21.80
C GLN A 370 3.02 -6.70 21.55
N VAL A 371 3.26 -6.31 20.29
CA VAL A 371 3.62 -4.92 19.92
C VAL A 371 2.56 -3.95 20.41
N PHE A 372 1.28 -4.26 20.17
CA PHE A 372 0.19 -3.45 20.66
C PHE A 372 0.23 -3.29 22.21
N ASN A 373 0.47 -4.39 22.94
CA ASN A 373 0.57 -4.35 24.41
C ASN A 373 1.74 -3.46 24.86
N ILE A 374 2.91 -3.54 24.20
CA ILE A 374 4.07 -2.71 24.49
C ILE A 374 3.73 -1.22 24.31
N PHE A 375 3.13 -0.81 23.20
CA PHE A 375 2.72 0.58 22.99
C PHE A 375 1.63 1.05 23.96
N SER A 376 0.63 0.22 24.27
CA SER A 376 -0.47 0.59 25.16
C SER A 376 -0.01 0.78 26.61
N LEU A 377 1.05 0.10 27.05
CA LEU A 377 1.62 0.26 28.38
C LEU A 377 2.25 1.63 28.63
N ILE A 378 2.64 2.33 27.58
CA ILE A 378 3.16 3.71 27.63
C ILE A 378 2.13 4.75 27.17
N GLY A 379 0.84 4.35 27.11
CA GLY A 379 -0.28 5.26 26.76
C GLY A 379 -0.42 5.56 25.27
N ILE A 380 0.19 4.75 24.41
CA ILE A 380 0.12 4.90 22.96
C ILE A 380 -0.72 3.77 22.38
N GLY A 381 -1.81 4.12 21.67
CA GLY A 381 -2.77 3.17 21.11
C GLY A 381 -3.80 2.69 22.14
N GLU A 382 -5.07 2.72 21.77
CA GLU A 382 -6.19 2.30 22.62
C GLU A 382 -6.84 1.01 22.11
N ARG A 383 -7.19 0.10 23.05
CA ARG A 383 -7.90 -1.17 22.75
C ARG A 383 -9.37 -1.00 22.37
N SER A 384 -9.91 0.19 22.49
CA SER A 384 -11.34 0.45 22.25
C SER A 384 -11.77 0.17 20.80
N GLY A 385 -10.82 0.09 19.87
CA GLY A 385 -11.12 -0.05 18.43
C GLY A 385 -11.77 1.21 17.85
N THR A 386 -11.57 2.35 18.49
CA THR A 386 -12.18 3.63 18.11
C THR A 386 -11.25 4.53 17.30
N GLY A 387 -9.98 4.17 17.13
CA GLY A 387 -8.98 5.02 16.48
C GLY A 387 -9.37 5.49 15.08
N LEU A 388 -9.79 4.59 14.20
CA LEU A 388 -10.25 4.96 12.87
C LEU A 388 -11.59 5.70 12.91
N SER A 389 -12.55 5.29 13.75
CA SER A 389 -13.83 6.02 13.87
C SER A 389 -13.64 7.44 14.38
N ASN A 390 -12.74 7.65 15.35
CA ASN A 390 -12.38 8.99 15.84
C ASN A 390 -11.71 9.80 14.74
N LEU A 391 -10.77 9.22 13.97
CA LEU A 391 -10.14 9.88 12.84
C LEU A 391 -11.20 10.41 11.85
N TYR A 392 -12.15 9.56 11.44
CA TYR A 392 -13.20 9.97 10.49
C TYR A 392 -14.09 11.07 11.05
N ALA A 393 -14.51 10.97 12.33
CA ALA A 393 -15.34 11.98 13.00
C ALA A 393 -14.62 13.33 13.14
N LEU A 394 -13.34 13.32 13.53
CA LEU A 394 -12.53 14.52 13.65
C LEU A 394 -12.30 15.20 12.30
N TRP A 395 -12.00 14.42 11.23
CA TRP A 395 -11.81 14.98 9.89
C TRP A 395 -13.09 15.64 9.36
N GLU A 396 -14.25 15.01 9.57
CA GLU A 396 -15.55 15.60 9.24
C GLU A 396 -15.81 16.88 10.04
N GLN A 397 -15.57 16.86 11.36
CA GLN A 397 -15.76 18.02 12.25
C GLN A 397 -14.89 19.22 11.85
N HIS A 398 -13.66 18.99 11.41
CA HIS A 398 -12.72 20.05 11.02
C HIS A 398 -12.80 20.40 9.53
N GLY A 399 -13.72 19.81 8.77
CA GLY A 399 -13.92 20.10 7.35
C GLY A 399 -12.77 19.64 6.45
N PHE A 400 -11.96 18.67 6.88
CA PHE A 400 -10.95 18.03 6.06
C PHE A 400 -11.59 17.04 5.06
N ALA A 401 -10.86 16.73 3.99
CA ALA A 401 -11.28 15.68 3.08
C ALA A 401 -11.31 14.32 3.81
N THR A 402 -12.36 13.53 3.57
CA THR A 402 -12.55 12.22 4.20
C THR A 402 -11.33 11.33 4.04
N PRO A 403 -10.81 10.71 5.11
CA PRO A 403 -9.69 9.79 5.04
C PRO A 403 -9.97 8.63 4.07
N ILE A 404 -8.95 8.21 3.32
CA ILE A 404 -9.07 7.12 2.34
C ILE A 404 -8.25 5.94 2.82
N ILE A 405 -8.91 4.78 3.00
CA ILE A 405 -8.26 3.50 3.29
C ILE A 405 -8.37 2.62 2.05
N ARG A 406 -7.24 2.11 1.57
CA ARG A 406 -7.18 1.16 0.46
C ARG A 406 -6.23 0.02 0.77
N GLU A 407 -6.51 -1.13 0.18
CA GLU A 407 -5.65 -2.31 0.22
C GLU A 407 -5.10 -2.57 -1.18
N GLU A 408 -3.84 -2.97 -1.27
CA GLU A 408 -3.21 -3.48 -2.48
C GLU A 408 -2.79 -4.93 -2.20
N PHE A 409 -2.89 -5.80 -3.21
CA PHE A 409 -2.78 -7.24 -2.99
C PHE A 409 -1.54 -7.89 -3.62
N ASP A 410 -0.76 -7.18 -4.41
CA ASP A 410 0.50 -7.67 -4.97
C ASP A 410 1.53 -6.55 -5.13
N PRO A 411 2.41 -6.38 -4.14
CA PRO A 411 2.47 -7.00 -2.81
C PRO A 411 1.39 -6.47 -1.87
N GLU A 412 1.01 -7.31 -0.89
CA GLU A 412 -0.01 -6.95 0.10
C GLU A 412 0.39 -5.75 0.93
N LYS A 413 -0.44 -4.72 0.96
CA LYS A 413 -0.29 -3.57 1.84
C LYS A 413 -1.60 -2.85 2.10
N THR A 414 -1.69 -2.21 3.24
CA THR A 414 -2.73 -1.27 3.62
C THR A 414 -2.18 0.15 3.52
N ILE A 415 -2.95 1.06 2.95
CA ILE A 415 -2.59 2.46 2.76
C ILE A 415 -3.69 3.34 3.33
N VAL A 416 -3.30 4.27 4.19
CA VAL A 416 -4.19 5.30 4.75
C VAL A 416 -3.70 6.66 4.27
N ASN A 417 -4.58 7.40 3.60
CA ASN A 417 -4.34 8.77 3.17
C ASN A 417 -5.21 9.72 4.01
N ILE A 418 -4.60 10.72 4.62
CA ILE A 418 -5.26 11.75 5.40
C ILE A 418 -4.87 13.15 4.90
N ALA A 419 -5.87 14.01 4.67
CA ALA A 419 -5.65 15.40 4.31
C ALA A 419 -5.21 16.20 5.54
N THR A 420 -4.32 17.19 5.36
CA THR A 420 -3.81 18.07 6.42
C THR A 420 -4.33 19.51 6.31
N ASP A 421 -5.08 19.82 5.25
CA ASP A 421 -5.73 21.10 4.98
C ASP A 421 -7.23 20.94 4.79
N SER A 422 -8.00 22.00 5.11
CA SER A 422 -9.44 22.00 4.88
C SER A 422 -9.79 22.09 3.38
N GLN A 423 -10.95 21.56 2.99
CA GLN A 423 -11.43 21.64 1.60
C GLN A 423 -11.60 23.09 1.11
N SER A 424 -11.94 24.02 2.00
CA SER A 424 -12.08 25.45 1.67
C SER A 424 -10.74 26.10 1.25
N ASP A 425 -9.62 25.64 1.82
CA ASP A 425 -8.30 26.16 1.49
C ASP A 425 -7.77 25.60 0.17
N LEU A 426 -8.20 24.40 -0.21
CA LEU A 426 -7.86 23.76 -1.49
C LEU A 426 -8.59 24.41 -2.68
N ASP A 427 -9.82 24.89 -2.48
CA ASP A 427 -10.60 25.60 -3.52
C ASP A 427 -10.09 27.03 -3.75
N THR A 428 -9.56 27.70 -2.72
CA THR A 428 -8.98 29.04 -2.86
C THR A 428 -7.65 29.06 -3.59
N THR A 429 -6.86 27.99 -3.56
CA THR A 429 -5.61 27.84 -4.33
C THR A 429 -5.83 27.48 -5.80
N ARG A 430 -7.06 27.08 -6.19
CA ARG A 430 -7.43 26.76 -7.58
C ARG A 430 -8.05 27.92 -8.38
N THR A 431 -8.34 29.05 -7.76
CA THR A 431 -8.97 30.20 -8.39
C THR A 431 -8.07 31.42 -8.39
N GLU A 432 -6.95 31.36 -9.12
CA GLU A 432 -6.38 32.53 -9.80
C GLU A 432 -5.93 32.10 -11.19
N PRO A 433 -6.75 32.31 -12.24
CA PRO A 433 -6.19 32.43 -13.59
C PRO A 433 -5.50 33.78 -13.68
N ASP A 434 -4.23 33.77 -14.06
CA ASP A 434 -3.46 34.93 -14.46
C ASP A 434 -4.32 35.95 -15.23
N GLN A 435 -4.62 37.06 -14.61
CA GLN A 435 -5.08 38.24 -15.33
C GLN A 435 -3.84 38.91 -15.91
N ASP A 436 -3.62 38.65 -17.19
CA ASP A 436 -2.71 39.38 -18.07
C ASP A 436 -3.00 40.90 -18.05
N PRO A 437 -2.09 41.77 -17.50
CA PRO A 437 -2.28 43.20 -17.54
C PRO A 437 -1.65 43.79 -18.79
N THR A 438 -2.17 43.47 -19.98
CA THR A 438 -1.85 44.20 -21.19
C THR A 438 -3.10 44.67 -21.91
N LYS A 439 -3.55 45.89 -21.57
CA LYS A 439 -4.20 46.83 -22.51
C LYS A 439 -4.53 48.13 -21.82
N THR A 440 -3.62 49.09 -21.87
CA THR A 440 -3.96 50.49 -22.19
C THR A 440 -2.69 51.26 -22.56
N ARG A 441 -2.58 51.57 -23.85
CA ARG A 441 -1.72 52.63 -24.38
C ARG A 441 -2.45 53.99 -24.20
N PRO A 442 -1.72 55.09 -23.99
CA PRO A 442 -1.54 56.04 -25.07
C PRO A 442 -0.10 56.54 -25.27
N SER A 443 0.22 56.84 -26.52
CA SER A 443 1.41 57.53 -27.02
C SER A 443 1.18 59.02 -27.06
N PRO A 444 2.11 59.83 -27.61
CA PRO A 444 3.48 60.10 -27.22
C PRO A 444 3.74 61.61 -26.99
N ASP A 445 4.86 62.00 -26.41
CA ASP A 445 5.54 63.22 -26.90
C ASP A 445 7.05 63.28 -26.56
N GLN A 446 7.72 64.01 -27.39
CA GLN A 446 9.10 64.15 -27.78
C GLN A 446 10.04 64.75 -26.73
N SER A 447 11.27 64.43 -26.86
CA SER A 447 12.43 65.30 -27.05
C SER A 447 13.64 65.01 -26.13
N ALA A 448 14.70 64.76 -26.82
CA ALA A 448 16.01 65.37 -26.87
C ALA A 448 17.19 64.71 -26.11
N GLN A 449 18.07 64.15 -26.94
CA GLN A 449 19.51 64.39 -27.05
C GLN A 449 20.46 64.12 -25.88
N GLY A 450 21.50 63.33 -26.18
CA GLY A 450 22.78 63.44 -25.50
C GLY A 450 23.64 62.18 -25.46
N THR A 451 24.37 61.88 -26.53
CA THR A 451 25.60 61.07 -26.56
C THR A 451 26.82 61.98 -26.26
N PRO A 452 28.09 61.54 -26.12
CA PRO A 452 28.72 60.22 -25.98
C PRO A 452 30.01 60.19 -25.09
N ARG A 453 30.75 59.06 -25.15
CA ARG A 453 32.21 58.87 -25.00
C ARG A 453 32.65 58.00 -23.81
N VAL A 454 33.14 56.80 -24.10
CA VAL A 454 34.51 56.28 -24.41
C VAL A 454 35.61 56.53 -23.33
N ALA A 455 36.18 55.45 -22.86
CA ALA A 455 37.58 55.13 -22.63
C ALA A 455 37.66 53.78 -21.90
N GLN A 456 38.11 52.70 -22.50
CA GLN A 456 39.51 52.18 -22.66
C GLN A 456 40.28 51.96 -21.36
N GLY A 457 40.73 50.70 -21.15
CA GLY A 457 41.79 50.35 -20.22
C GLY A 457 41.89 48.83 -19.95
N ASP A 458 42.55 48.09 -20.83
CA ASP A 458 43.23 46.82 -20.63
C ASP A 458 44.60 47.11 -19.95
N PRO A 459 45.37 46.24 -19.30
CA PRO A 459 45.70 44.86 -19.71
C PRO A 459 46.07 43.82 -18.59
N ARG A 460 45.97 42.54 -18.99
CA ARG A 460 46.91 41.42 -18.72
C ARG A 460 47.40 41.09 -17.31
N ILE A 461 47.11 39.85 -16.87
CA ILE A 461 48.13 38.91 -16.32
C ILE A 461 47.70 37.46 -16.70
N ASP A 462 48.65 36.73 -17.24
CA ASP A 462 48.74 35.33 -17.63
C ASP A 462 48.27 34.35 -16.55
N ASN A 463 47.48 33.32 -16.80
CA ASN A 463 47.54 32.15 -17.69
C ASN A 463 48.44 31.00 -17.30
N LYS A 464 47.87 29.91 -17.27
CA LYS A 464 48.31 28.52 -17.35
C LYS A 464 47.90 27.70 -16.13
N LEU A 465 46.71 27.17 -16.23
CA LEU A 465 46.39 25.77 -15.87
C LEU A 465 44.88 25.64 -16.07
N ASP A 466 44.51 25.02 -17.17
CA ASP A 466 43.28 24.25 -17.30
C ASP A 466 42.88 24.11 -18.76
N ASN A 467 43.57 23.23 -19.45
CA ASN A 467 43.14 22.65 -20.70
C ASN A 467 43.01 21.14 -20.48
N LYS A 468 41.91 20.70 -19.83
CA LYS A 468 41.51 19.28 -19.85
C LYS A 468 40.09 19.01 -19.36
N LEU A 469 39.15 19.94 -19.47
CA LEU A 469 37.76 19.68 -19.07
C LEU A 469 36.67 20.25 -20.01
N ASP A 470 37.07 20.85 -21.12
CA ASP A 470 36.09 21.38 -22.12
C ASP A 470 36.04 20.54 -23.40
N ASN A 471 35.62 19.26 -23.25
CA ASN A 471 35.17 18.46 -24.39
C ASN A 471 34.19 17.40 -23.94
N LYS A 472 33.06 17.79 -23.37
CA LYS A 472 31.93 16.87 -23.11
C LYS A 472 30.61 17.61 -22.86
N LEU A 473 30.28 18.62 -23.60
CA LEU A 473 28.94 19.24 -23.55
C LEU A 473 28.56 19.88 -24.89
N ASP A 474 28.58 19.05 -25.93
CA ASP A 474 27.85 19.33 -27.15
C ASP A 474 27.04 18.11 -27.52
N ASN A 475 25.88 17.95 -26.89
CA ASN A 475 24.76 17.24 -27.49
C ASN A 475 23.48 17.43 -26.69
N LYS A 476 22.77 18.47 -26.98
CA LYS A 476 21.38 18.67 -26.56
C LYS A 476 20.46 17.53 -27.03
N SER A 477 20.89 16.76 -28.07
CA SER A 477 20.24 15.56 -28.57
C SER A 477 20.42 14.36 -27.62
N ASP A 478 21.56 14.24 -26.91
CA ASP A 478 21.82 13.12 -26.02
C ASP A 478 21.12 13.29 -24.67
N LEU A 479 20.85 14.51 -24.22
CA LEU A 479 20.04 14.78 -23.03
C LEU A 479 18.55 14.46 -23.27
N MET A 480 18.01 14.75 -24.42
CA MET A 480 16.62 14.39 -24.79
C MET A 480 16.47 12.88 -24.96
N SER A 481 17.44 12.20 -25.57
CA SER A 481 17.44 10.74 -25.69
C SER A 481 17.57 10.05 -24.31
N SER A 482 18.29 10.65 -23.37
CA SER A 482 18.41 10.14 -21.99
C SER A 482 17.12 10.29 -21.19
N LEU A 483 16.36 11.36 -21.38
CA LEU A 483 15.06 11.57 -20.74
C LEU A 483 13.99 10.62 -21.30
N ASP A 484 13.96 10.43 -22.63
CA ASP A 484 13.08 9.45 -23.30
C ASP A 484 13.40 8.02 -22.85
N ASN A 485 14.68 7.68 -22.65
CA ASN A 485 15.12 6.38 -22.15
C ASN A 485 14.69 6.13 -20.69
N ILE A 486 14.70 7.17 -19.84
CA ILE A 486 14.24 7.07 -18.44
C ILE A 486 12.72 6.84 -18.38
N GLN A 487 11.94 7.47 -19.25
CA GLN A 487 10.49 7.26 -19.32
C GLN A 487 10.16 5.85 -19.81
N THR A 488 10.85 5.37 -20.85
CA THR A 488 10.70 4.00 -21.38
C THR A 488 11.10 2.94 -20.34
N ILE A 489 12.10 3.21 -19.49
CA ILE A 489 12.48 2.32 -18.39
C ILE A 489 11.43 2.32 -17.27
N LYS A 490 10.74 3.42 -17.01
CA LYS A 490 9.63 3.49 -16.05
C LYS A 490 8.43 2.65 -16.46
N ASP A 491 8.11 2.59 -17.73
CA ASP A 491 7.00 1.79 -18.27
C ASP A 491 7.25 0.27 -18.17
N CYS A 492 8.50 -0.13 -17.90
CA CYS A 492 8.89 -1.54 -17.69
C CYS A 492 8.76 -2.02 -16.24
N SER A 493 8.14 -1.25 -15.34
CA SER A 493 8.03 -1.60 -13.90
C SER A 493 7.32 -2.93 -13.64
N GLY A 494 6.44 -3.37 -14.53
CA GLY A 494 5.73 -4.68 -14.45
C GLY A 494 6.52 -5.89 -14.95
N LEU A 495 7.73 -5.71 -15.51
CA LEU A 495 8.53 -6.81 -16.03
C LEU A 495 9.42 -7.42 -14.95
N ASN A 496 9.72 -8.74 -15.06
CA ASN A 496 10.63 -9.39 -14.13
C ASN A 496 12.06 -8.79 -14.20
N SER A 497 12.85 -8.99 -13.13
CA SER A 497 14.15 -8.33 -12.99
C SER A 497 15.14 -8.67 -14.13
N SER A 498 15.12 -9.92 -14.65
CA SER A 498 15.99 -10.33 -15.76
C SER A 498 15.61 -9.64 -17.06
N VAL A 499 14.30 -9.49 -17.35
CA VAL A 499 13.82 -8.80 -18.57
C VAL A 499 14.15 -7.31 -18.51
N ARG A 500 14.00 -6.67 -17.34
CA ARG A 500 14.39 -5.25 -17.15
C ARG A 500 15.88 -5.04 -17.32
N ARG A 501 16.72 -5.90 -16.77
CA ARG A 501 18.18 -5.82 -16.93
C ARG A 501 18.61 -5.96 -18.40
N VAL A 502 17.98 -6.89 -19.14
CA VAL A 502 18.24 -7.08 -20.57
C VAL A 502 17.78 -5.87 -21.38
N PHE A 503 16.61 -5.32 -21.06
CA PHE A 503 16.10 -4.10 -21.70
C PHE A 503 17.02 -2.90 -21.45
N GLY A 504 17.42 -2.65 -20.21
CA GLY A 504 18.37 -1.58 -19.88
C GLY A 504 19.69 -1.69 -20.65
N ALA A 505 20.26 -2.90 -20.75
CA ALA A 505 21.50 -3.10 -21.51
C ALA A 505 21.32 -2.91 -23.04
N ILE A 506 20.13 -3.19 -23.59
CA ILE A 506 19.81 -2.93 -25.00
C ILE A 506 19.62 -1.44 -25.24
N VAL A 507 19.01 -0.71 -24.31
CA VAL A 507 18.84 0.76 -24.39
C VAL A 507 20.20 1.47 -24.35
N GLU A 508 21.14 0.97 -23.53
CA GLU A 508 22.52 1.51 -23.47
C GLU A 508 23.33 1.24 -24.76
N ASP A 509 23.14 0.07 -25.36
CA ASP A 509 23.83 -0.31 -26.59
C ASP A 509 22.95 -1.22 -27.46
N THR A 510 22.29 -0.62 -28.44
CA THR A 510 21.39 -1.30 -29.37
C THR A 510 22.09 -2.28 -30.31
N SER A 511 23.42 -2.22 -30.44
CA SER A 511 24.22 -3.11 -31.28
C SER A 511 24.53 -4.46 -30.61
N MET A 512 24.27 -4.60 -29.30
CA MET A 512 24.61 -5.79 -28.53
C MET A 512 23.96 -7.07 -29.06
N THR A 513 24.77 -8.09 -29.24
CA THR A 513 24.27 -9.45 -29.53
C THR A 513 23.75 -10.12 -28.27
N GLN A 514 22.93 -11.18 -28.43
CA GLN A 514 22.50 -11.99 -27.27
C GLN A 514 23.68 -12.59 -26.51
N GLN A 515 24.79 -12.87 -27.19
CA GLN A 515 26.02 -13.35 -26.53
C GLN A 515 26.71 -12.23 -25.76
N GLY A 516 26.75 -11.01 -26.29
CA GLY A 516 27.26 -9.83 -25.58
C GLY A 516 26.44 -9.49 -24.33
N LEU A 517 25.10 -9.56 -24.45
CA LEU A 517 24.18 -9.39 -23.32
C LEU A 517 24.40 -10.46 -22.24
N SER A 518 24.62 -11.72 -22.63
CA SER A 518 24.93 -12.81 -21.70
C SER A 518 26.24 -12.56 -20.94
N ALA A 519 27.29 -12.10 -21.64
CA ALA A 519 28.56 -11.78 -21.03
C ALA A 519 28.49 -10.55 -20.11
N LYS A 520 27.81 -9.48 -20.54
CA LYS A 520 27.67 -8.24 -19.78
C LYS A 520 26.85 -8.41 -18.50
N LEU A 521 25.76 -9.16 -18.57
CA LEU A 521 24.80 -9.30 -17.47
C LEU A 521 25.02 -10.51 -16.56
N GLY A 522 25.93 -11.43 -16.94
CA GLY A 522 26.17 -12.68 -16.22
C GLY A 522 24.97 -13.64 -16.25
N LEU A 523 24.08 -13.53 -17.26
CA LEU A 523 22.88 -14.35 -17.40
C LEU A 523 23.09 -15.46 -18.43
N SER A 524 22.41 -16.62 -18.24
CA SER A 524 22.47 -17.71 -19.20
C SER A 524 21.93 -17.30 -20.58
N ARG A 525 22.43 -17.91 -21.66
CA ARG A 525 21.91 -17.66 -23.01
C ARG A 525 20.40 -17.93 -23.14
N ALA A 526 19.90 -18.95 -22.43
CA ALA A 526 18.47 -19.27 -22.40
C ALA A 526 17.66 -18.12 -21.74
N THR A 527 18.16 -17.56 -20.63
CA THR A 527 17.53 -16.42 -19.95
C THR A 527 17.50 -15.16 -20.84
N ILE A 528 18.61 -14.88 -21.55
CA ILE A 528 18.67 -13.76 -22.51
C ILE A 528 17.69 -13.98 -23.67
N ALA A 529 17.62 -15.19 -24.23
CA ALA A 529 16.70 -15.51 -25.33
C ALA A 529 15.23 -15.34 -24.90
N MET A 530 14.86 -15.83 -23.70
CA MET A 530 13.52 -15.63 -23.14
C MET A 530 13.21 -14.15 -22.89
N ALA A 531 14.14 -13.40 -22.30
CA ALA A 531 13.96 -12.00 -22.01
C ALA A 531 13.78 -11.15 -23.30
N THR A 532 14.62 -11.38 -24.32
CA THR A 532 14.48 -10.70 -25.62
C THR A 532 13.20 -11.08 -26.35
N ALA A 533 12.77 -12.36 -26.29
CA ALA A 533 11.49 -12.80 -26.86
C ALA A 533 10.30 -12.12 -26.16
N THR A 534 10.35 -11.96 -24.84
CA THR A 534 9.33 -11.26 -24.06
C THR A 534 9.27 -9.79 -24.45
N LEU A 535 10.42 -9.11 -24.56
CA LEU A 535 10.47 -7.69 -24.95
C LEU A 535 9.95 -7.46 -26.37
N ILE A 536 10.21 -8.40 -27.30
CA ILE A 536 9.66 -8.36 -28.67
C ILE A 536 8.14 -8.56 -28.64
N LYS A 537 7.65 -9.54 -27.87
CA LYS A 537 6.21 -9.85 -27.75
C LYS A 537 5.43 -8.67 -27.17
N LEU A 538 6.03 -7.95 -26.24
CA LEU A 538 5.44 -6.77 -25.61
C LEU A 538 5.71 -5.47 -26.37
N ASN A 539 6.31 -5.56 -27.56
CA ASN A 539 6.62 -4.44 -28.46
C ASN A 539 7.54 -3.36 -27.85
N PHE A 540 8.40 -3.72 -26.88
CA PHE A 540 9.43 -2.81 -26.35
C PHE A 540 10.65 -2.70 -27.25
N ILE A 541 11.00 -3.80 -27.95
CA ILE A 541 12.12 -3.83 -28.89
C ILE A 541 11.72 -4.58 -30.16
N ARG A 542 12.35 -4.23 -31.27
CA ARG A 542 12.33 -5.03 -32.49
C ARG A 542 13.73 -5.21 -33.03
N ARG A 543 13.94 -6.24 -33.84
CA ARG A 543 15.23 -6.46 -34.49
C ARG A 543 15.21 -5.89 -35.91
N ALA A 544 16.13 -4.98 -36.20
CA ALA A 544 16.34 -4.43 -37.52
C ALA A 544 17.62 -4.97 -38.14
N GLY A 545 17.63 -5.18 -39.46
CA GLY A 545 18.78 -5.65 -40.23
C GLY A 545 18.89 -7.19 -40.36
N SER A 546 20.03 -7.64 -40.90
CA SER A 546 20.28 -9.07 -41.18
C SER A 546 20.64 -9.89 -39.93
N LYS A 547 20.61 -11.24 -40.04
CA LYS A 547 21.03 -12.11 -38.93
C LYS A 547 22.49 -11.91 -38.49
N LYS A 548 23.35 -11.35 -39.32
CA LYS A 548 24.79 -11.16 -39.03
C LYS A 548 25.12 -9.72 -38.59
N THR A 549 24.37 -8.69 -39.07
CA THR A 549 24.66 -7.27 -38.85
C THR A 549 23.45 -6.50 -38.26
N GLY A 550 22.44 -7.22 -37.76
CA GLY A 550 21.25 -6.61 -37.21
C GLY A 550 21.47 -6.03 -35.80
N HIS A 551 20.78 -4.94 -35.53
CA HIS A 551 20.74 -4.27 -34.23
C HIS A 551 19.32 -4.29 -33.62
N TRP A 552 19.21 -3.93 -32.39
CA TRP A 552 17.93 -3.76 -31.72
C TRP A 552 17.42 -2.33 -31.94
N GLU A 553 16.15 -2.19 -32.19
CA GLU A 553 15.46 -0.89 -32.14
C GLU A 553 14.52 -0.90 -30.96
N VAL A 554 14.59 0.13 -30.14
CA VAL A 554 13.65 0.37 -29.04
C VAL A 554 12.40 1.01 -29.63
N VAL A 555 11.25 0.40 -29.42
CA VAL A 555 9.96 0.87 -29.92
C VAL A 555 9.36 1.77 -28.84
N LYS A 556 9.00 2.99 -29.23
CA LYS A 556 8.37 3.99 -28.31
C LYS A 556 6.90 3.70 -28.12
#